data_46f7d6e5241220faa7ac082b3fb73db6
#
_entry.id   46f7d6e5241220faa7ac082b3fb73db6
#
_cell.length_a   1.000
_cell.length_b   1.000
_cell.length_c   1.000
_cell.angle_alpha   90.00
_cell.angle_beta   90.00
_cell.angle_gamma   90.00
#
_symmetry.space_group_name_H-M   'P 1'
#
loop_
_entity.id
_entity.type
_entity.pdbx_description
1 polymer ?
#
loop_
_entity_poly.entity_id
_entity_poly.type
_entity_poly.pdbx_seq_one_letter_code
_entity_poly.pdbx_strand_id
1 'polypeptide(L)'
;MNNKLAICFALLSSIAFTQSSQAASFSCDAAKTKTKTEKSICKNRSLNDADVKMATTYQIVLHALPMGGRDSQKDAQYQWLKKRNACAASVSCISKAYQQRQKQLDTILQDRVLSHGPF
;
A
#
# COMPACT_ATOMS: atom_id res chain seq x y z
N MET A 1 38.74 -26.05 51.59
CA MET A 1 38.77 -25.83 50.11
C MET A 1 37.34 -25.69 49.64
N ASN A 2 36.92 -24.44 49.47
CA ASN A 2 35.53 -24.13 49.10
C ASN A 2 35.48 -23.67 47.65
N ASN A 3 35.07 -24.56 46.76
CA ASN A 3 34.75 -24.19 45.36
C ASN A 3 33.35 -23.59 45.30
N LYS A 4 33.26 -22.30 45.24
CA LYS A 4 32.03 -21.61 44.91
C LYS A 4 31.93 -21.46 43.39
N LEU A 5 31.19 -22.33 42.75
CA LEU A 5 30.85 -22.24 41.34
C LEU A 5 29.80 -21.11 41.20
N ALA A 6 30.23 -19.97 40.64
CA ALA A 6 29.33 -18.90 40.29
C ALA A 6 28.72 -19.19 38.92
N ILE A 7 27.43 -19.54 38.90
CA ILE A 7 26.64 -19.72 37.67
C ILE A 7 26.15 -18.34 37.25
N CYS A 8 26.77 -17.77 36.24
CA CYS A 8 26.27 -16.57 35.57
C CYS A 8 25.09 -16.96 34.64
N PHE A 9 23.87 -16.68 35.11
CA PHE A 9 22.67 -16.72 34.26
C PHE A 9 22.70 -15.50 33.35
N ALA A 10 23.09 -15.70 32.11
CA ALA A 10 22.93 -14.69 31.05
C ALA A 10 21.46 -14.69 30.59
N LEU A 11 20.71 -13.71 31.07
CA LEU A 11 19.36 -13.39 30.58
C LEU A 11 19.46 -12.83 29.18
N LEU A 12 19.27 -13.66 28.16
CA LEU A 12 19.05 -13.23 26.78
C LEU A 12 17.67 -12.56 26.70
N SER A 13 17.63 -11.25 26.87
CA SER A 13 16.44 -10.46 26.56
C SER A 13 16.21 -10.46 25.07
N SER A 14 15.28 -11.32 24.61
CA SER A 14 14.77 -11.32 23.24
C SER A 14 13.97 -10.04 23.02
N ILE A 15 14.58 -9.03 22.42
CA ILE A 15 13.90 -7.83 21.96
C ILE A 15 13.06 -8.27 20.74
N ALA A 16 11.77 -8.52 20.96
CA ALA A 16 10.81 -8.69 19.88
C ALA A 16 10.67 -7.34 19.15
N PHE A 17 11.35 -7.18 18.02
CA PHE A 17 11.07 -6.10 17.08
C PHE A 17 9.66 -6.35 16.52
N THR A 18 8.66 -5.68 17.07
CA THR A 18 7.37 -5.52 16.41
C THR A 18 7.57 -4.63 15.20
N GLN A 19 7.92 -5.22 14.06
CA GLN A 19 7.85 -4.52 12.78
C GLN A 19 6.38 -4.21 12.53
N SER A 20 6.00 -2.95 12.68
CA SER A 20 4.74 -2.45 12.14
C SER A 20 4.84 -2.57 10.63
N SER A 21 4.22 -3.61 10.08
CA SER A 21 4.08 -3.82 8.65
C SER A 21 3.27 -2.65 8.07
N GLN A 22 3.96 -1.64 7.55
CA GLN A 22 3.33 -0.59 6.74
C GLN A 22 3.04 -1.20 5.37
N ALA A 23 1.90 -1.87 5.26
CA ALA A 23 1.49 -2.47 4.01
C ALA A 23 0.76 -1.46 3.09
N ALA A 24 0.03 -0.47 3.63
CA ALA A 24 -0.62 0.56 2.84
C ALA A 24 0.38 1.55 2.21
N SER A 25 0.00 2.16 1.08
CA SER A 25 0.78 3.22 0.40
C SER A 25 0.87 4.52 1.21
N PHE A 26 0.21 4.58 2.35
CA PHE A 26 0.21 5.67 3.33
C PHE A 26 0.39 5.11 4.74
N SER A 27 0.72 5.99 5.70
CA SER A 27 0.91 5.57 7.08
C SER A 27 -0.41 5.19 7.76
N CYS A 28 -0.46 3.99 8.36
CA CYS A 28 -1.57 3.53 9.19
C CYS A 28 -1.46 3.98 10.67
N ASP A 29 -0.50 4.84 11.01
CA ASP A 29 -0.46 5.48 12.31
C ASP A 29 -1.73 6.31 12.53
N ALA A 30 -2.41 6.08 13.65
CA ALA A 30 -3.68 6.74 13.97
C ALA A 30 -3.58 8.28 13.98
N ALA A 31 -2.40 8.84 14.30
CA ALA A 31 -2.13 10.27 14.25
C ALA A 31 -2.00 10.81 12.82
N LYS A 32 -1.70 9.96 11.83
CA LYS A 32 -1.45 10.33 10.43
C LYS A 32 -2.59 9.97 9.49
N THR A 33 -3.43 8.99 9.84
CA THR A 33 -4.62 8.64 9.05
C THR A 33 -5.68 9.73 9.15
N LYS A 34 -5.96 10.39 8.04
CA LYS A 34 -6.81 11.61 8.01
C LYS A 34 -8.28 11.30 7.76
N THR A 35 -8.60 10.27 6.98
CA THR A 35 -9.97 10.00 6.53
C THR A 35 -10.55 8.72 7.15
N LYS A 36 -11.88 8.62 7.18
CA LYS A 36 -12.58 7.37 7.57
C LYS A 36 -12.21 6.22 6.63
N THR A 37 -12.00 6.52 5.36
CA THR A 37 -11.59 5.56 4.33
C THR A 37 -10.20 4.99 4.62
N GLU A 38 -9.22 5.83 4.92
CA GLU A 38 -7.87 5.39 5.28
C GLU A 38 -7.88 4.49 6.53
N LYS A 39 -8.67 4.87 7.55
CA LYS A 39 -8.85 4.04 8.76
C LYS A 39 -9.44 2.67 8.42
N SER A 40 -10.42 2.60 7.51
CA SER A 40 -11.00 1.33 7.04
C SER A 40 -9.98 0.48 6.28
N ILE A 41 -9.17 1.08 5.40
CA ILE A 41 -8.12 0.39 4.67
C ILE A 41 -7.10 -0.20 5.64
N CYS A 42 -6.65 0.56 6.63
CA CYS A 42 -5.69 0.08 7.62
C CYS A 42 -6.22 -1.06 8.49
N LYS A 43 -7.51 -1.08 8.81
CA LYS A 43 -8.16 -2.11 9.63
C LYS A 43 -8.53 -3.38 8.85
N ASN A 44 -8.60 -3.31 7.53
CA ASN A 44 -9.04 -4.40 6.67
C ASN A 44 -7.90 -4.86 5.77
N ARG A 45 -7.40 -6.08 6.02
CA ARG A 45 -6.25 -6.63 5.29
C ARG A 45 -6.45 -6.67 3.78
N SER A 46 -7.63 -7.08 3.31
CA SER A 46 -7.89 -7.16 1.87
C SER A 46 -7.89 -5.80 1.18
N LEU A 47 -8.36 -4.75 1.86
CA LEU A 47 -8.28 -3.37 1.36
C LEU A 47 -6.84 -2.84 1.40
N ASN A 48 -6.08 -3.21 2.42
CA ASN A 48 -4.68 -2.86 2.55
C ASN A 48 -3.84 -3.48 1.42
N ASP A 49 -4.04 -4.78 1.15
CA ASP A 49 -3.38 -5.48 0.06
C ASP A 49 -3.76 -4.89 -1.32
N ALA A 50 -5.03 -4.51 -1.50
CA ALA A 50 -5.50 -3.84 -2.72
C ALA A 50 -4.87 -2.45 -2.89
N ASP A 51 -4.68 -1.69 -1.82
CA ASP A 51 -4.00 -0.40 -1.83
C ASP A 51 -2.54 -0.54 -2.28
N VAL A 52 -1.80 -1.48 -1.69
CA VAL A 52 -0.40 -1.75 -2.07
C VAL A 52 -0.30 -2.14 -3.53
N LYS A 53 -1.14 -3.08 -3.99
CA LYS A 53 -1.14 -3.52 -5.38
C LYS A 53 -1.41 -2.36 -6.34
N MET A 54 -2.46 -1.60 -6.08
CA MET A 54 -2.83 -0.44 -6.92
C MET A 54 -1.74 0.61 -6.94
N ALA A 55 -1.18 0.98 -5.80
CA ALA A 55 -0.13 1.98 -5.71
C ALA A 55 1.16 1.53 -6.42
N THR A 56 1.54 0.26 -6.31
CA THR A 56 2.69 -0.30 -7.01
C THR A 56 2.47 -0.26 -8.52
N THR A 57 1.31 -0.72 -9.01
CA THR A 57 0.99 -0.70 -10.44
C THR A 57 0.95 0.74 -10.97
N TYR A 58 0.41 1.68 -10.20
CA TYR A 58 0.40 3.10 -10.57
C TYR A 58 1.82 3.66 -10.75
N GLN A 59 2.75 3.35 -9.86
CA GLN A 59 4.13 3.78 -10.00
C GLN A 59 4.79 3.18 -11.24
N ILE A 60 4.57 1.91 -11.54
CA ILE A 60 5.08 1.26 -12.77
C ILE A 60 4.55 1.99 -14.01
N VAL A 61 3.25 2.27 -14.06
CA VAL A 61 2.62 3.01 -15.16
C VAL A 61 3.22 4.40 -15.32
N LEU A 62 3.43 5.15 -14.22
CA LEU A 62 4.04 6.48 -14.28
C LEU A 62 5.47 6.45 -14.84
N HIS A 63 6.27 5.44 -14.48
CA HIS A 63 7.64 5.33 -14.98
C HIS A 63 7.70 4.89 -16.45
N ALA A 64 6.71 4.11 -16.89
CA ALA A 64 6.67 3.59 -18.26
C ALA A 64 6.08 4.57 -19.29
N LEU A 65 5.30 5.55 -18.86
CA LEU A 65 4.64 6.50 -19.77
C LEU A 65 5.51 7.75 -20.04
N PRO A 66 5.42 8.33 -21.25
CA PRO A 66 5.98 9.65 -21.55
C PRO A 66 5.26 10.74 -20.74
N MET A 67 5.86 11.95 -20.69
CA MET A 67 5.40 13.04 -19.80
C MET A 67 3.91 13.34 -19.88
N GLY A 68 3.32 13.50 -21.07
CA GLY A 68 1.89 13.82 -21.23
C GLY A 68 0.99 12.71 -20.70
N GLY A 69 1.34 11.44 -20.94
CA GLY A 69 0.63 10.28 -20.37
C GLY A 69 0.77 10.20 -18.85
N ARG A 70 1.95 10.52 -18.33
CA ARG A 70 2.24 10.57 -16.91
C ARG A 70 1.39 11.60 -16.18
N ASP A 71 1.29 12.81 -16.70
CA ASP A 71 0.51 13.89 -16.11
C ASP A 71 -0.99 13.56 -16.13
N SER A 72 -1.49 13.01 -17.24
CA SER A 72 -2.86 12.50 -17.33
C SER A 72 -3.15 11.42 -16.25
N GLN A 73 -2.19 10.54 -15.96
CA GLN A 73 -2.38 9.53 -14.93
C GLN A 73 -2.32 10.09 -13.50
N LYS A 74 -1.55 11.16 -13.26
CA LYS A 74 -1.57 11.88 -11.97
C LYS A 74 -2.92 12.53 -11.72
N ASP A 75 -3.49 13.18 -12.72
CA ASP A 75 -4.82 13.79 -12.63
C ASP A 75 -5.90 12.72 -12.40
N ALA A 76 -5.86 11.63 -13.14
CA ALA A 76 -6.77 10.50 -12.96
C ALA A 76 -6.67 9.90 -11.55
N GLN A 77 -5.46 9.77 -11.01
CA GLN A 77 -5.22 9.29 -9.64
C GLN A 77 -5.80 10.23 -8.59
N TYR A 78 -5.63 11.54 -8.76
CA TYR A 78 -6.19 12.53 -7.87
C TYR A 78 -7.72 12.46 -7.83
N GLN A 79 -8.39 12.37 -8.99
CA GLN A 79 -9.84 12.24 -9.07
C GLN A 79 -10.33 10.91 -8.48
N TRP A 80 -9.60 9.83 -8.72
CA TRP A 80 -9.91 8.52 -8.13
C TRP A 80 -9.81 8.55 -6.60
N LEU A 81 -8.78 9.17 -6.02
CA LEU A 81 -8.63 9.32 -4.56
C LEU A 81 -9.83 10.04 -3.94
N LYS A 82 -10.35 11.10 -4.59
CA LYS A 82 -11.58 11.77 -4.15
C LYS A 82 -12.76 10.81 -4.13
N LYS A 83 -12.97 10.03 -5.19
CA LYS A 83 -14.06 9.05 -5.29
C LYS A 83 -13.92 7.95 -4.24
N ARG A 84 -12.71 7.40 -4.06
CA ARG A 84 -12.44 6.40 -3.02
C ARG A 84 -12.76 6.95 -1.62
N ASN A 85 -12.33 8.16 -1.32
CA ASN A 85 -12.55 8.77 -0.01
C ASN A 85 -14.03 9.12 0.26
N ALA A 86 -14.83 9.33 -0.77
CA ALA A 86 -16.29 9.49 -0.66
C ALA A 86 -17.00 8.21 -0.17
N CYS A 87 -16.36 7.05 -0.26
CA CYS A 87 -16.88 5.80 0.31
C CYS A 87 -16.93 5.80 1.84
N ALA A 88 -16.31 6.76 2.52
CA ALA A 88 -16.18 6.83 3.97
C ALA A 88 -15.63 5.50 4.56
N ALA A 89 -16.41 4.80 5.40
CA ALA A 89 -16.00 3.55 6.03
C ALA A 89 -16.55 2.29 5.31
N SER A 90 -17.22 2.44 4.18
CA SER A 90 -17.86 1.31 3.47
C SER A 90 -16.82 0.42 2.78
N VAL A 91 -16.55 -0.76 3.34
CA VAL A 91 -15.59 -1.73 2.81
C VAL A 91 -15.91 -2.14 1.37
N SER A 92 -17.20 -2.40 1.06
CA SER A 92 -17.62 -2.82 -0.28
C SER A 92 -17.43 -1.70 -1.32
N CYS A 93 -17.75 -0.46 -0.97
CA CYS A 93 -17.53 0.70 -1.82
C CYS A 93 -16.03 0.92 -2.10
N ILE A 94 -15.20 0.86 -1.05
CA ILE A 94 -13.74 1.01 -1.16
C ILE A 94 -13.16 -0.11 -2.04
N SER A 95 -13.57 -1.35 -1.81
CA SER A 95 -13.12 -2.51 -2.61
C SER A 95 -13.44 -2.34 -4.10
N LYS A 96 -14.65 -1.91 -4.44
CA LYS A 96 -15.04 -1.62 -5.83
C LYS A 96 -14.18 -0.50 -6.43
N ALA A 97 -13.88 0.55 -5.68
CA ALA A 97 -13.03 1.64 -6.15
C ALA A 97 -11.61 1.14 -6.51
N TYR A 98 -11.01 0.28 -5.67
CA TYR A 98 -9.71 -0.34 -5.96
C TYR A 98 -9.75 -1.26 -7.18
N GLN A 99 -10.77 -2.12 -7.28
CA GLN A 99 -10.93 -3.03 -8.43
C GLN A 99 -11.02 -2.26 -9.75
N GLN A 100 -11.81 -1.18 -9.78
CA GLN A 100 -11.96 -0.34 -10.97
C GLN A 100 -10.63 0.36 -11.34
N ARG A 101 -9.94 0.93 -10.34
CA ARG A 101 -8.67 1.60 -10.59
C ARG A 101 -7.59 0.63 -11.04
N GLN A 102 -7.48 -0.54 -10.39
CA GLN A 102 -6.54 -1.57 -10.78
C GLN A 102 -6.76 -2.00 -12.23
N LYS A 103 -8.01 -2.28 -12.63
CA LYS A 103 -8.34 -2.64 -14.02
C LYS A 103 -7.91 -1.57 -15.02
N GLN A 104 -8.12 -0.28 -14.70
CA GLN A 104 -7.68 0.81 -15.57
C GLN A 104 -6.15 0.84 -15.74
N LEU A 105 -5.42 0.68 -14.63
CA LEU A 105 -3.96 0.66 -14.67
C LEU A 105 -3.42 -0.58 -15.39
N ASP A 106 -4.01 -1.74 -15.16
CA ASP A 106 -3.65 -2.99 -15.85
C ASP A 106 -3.85 -2.88 -17.36
N THR A 107 -4.96 -2.26 -17.80
CA THR A 107 -5.23 -1.99 -19.23
C THR A 107 -4.16 -1.06 -19.82
N ILE A 108 -3.81 0.02 -19.14
CA ILE A 108 -2.76 0.93 -19.63
C ILE A 108 -1.42 0.20 -19.73
N LEU A 109 -1.08 -0.59 -18.72
CA LEU A 109 0.15 -1.38 -18.71
C LEU A 109 0.19 -2.37 -19.87
N GLN A 110 -0.92 -3.08 -20.12
CA GLN A 110 -1.04 -4.02 -21.21
C GLN A 110 -0.93 -3.33 -22.57
N ASP A 111 -1.71 -2.28 -22.81
CA ASP A 111 -1.88 -1.67 -24.12
C ASP A 111 -0.74 -0.71 -24.50
N ARG A 112 -0.14 -0.05 -23.52
CA ARG A 112 0.84 1.02 -23.76
C ARG A 112 2.28 0.62 -23.45
N VAL A 113 2.48 -0.39 -22.63
CA VAL A 113 3.80 -0.82 -22.18
C VAL A 113 4.15 -2.18 -22.77
N LEU A 114 3.36 -3.22 -22.47
CA LEU A 114 3.69 -4.59 -22.83
C LEU A 114 3.49 -4.89 -24.33
N SER A 115 2.57 -4.18 -24.99
CA SER A 115 2.30 -4.38 -26.43
C SER A 115 3.34 -3.77 -27.37
N HIS A 116 4.23 -2.90 -26.87
CA HIS A 116 5.15 -2.12 -27.70
C HIS A 116 6.60 -2.61 -27.65
N GLY A 117 6.86 -3.79 -27.05
CA GLY A 117 8.18 -4.13 -27.05
C GLY A 117 8.75 -5.34 -26.94
N PRO A 118 9.98 -5.78 -27.30
CA PRO A 118 10.83 -6.36 -26.29
C PRO A 118 11.53 -5.22 -25.52
N PHE A 119 11.51 -5.33 -24.19
CA PHE A 119 12.29 -4.47 -23.31
C PHE A 119 13.71 -4.97 -23.25
#